data_3292f93bb4839630e120ff41c25ad275
#
_entry.id   3292f93bb4839630e120ff41c25ad275
#
_cell.length_a   1.000
_cell.length_b   1.000
_cell.length_c   1.000
_cell.angle_alpha   90.00
_cell.angle_beta   90.00
_cell.angle_gamma   90.00
#
_symmetry.space_group_name_H-M   'P 1'
#
loop_
_entity.id
_entity.type
_entity.pdbx_description
1 polymer ?
#
loop_
_entity_poly.entity_id
_entity_poly.type
_entity_poly.pdbx_seq_one_letter_code
_entity_poly.pdbx_strand_id
1 'polypeptide(L)'
;MRKLASVVAIATAEPIPDTDGLDVVTMEGKGWRVVTSRGEFSPGDRAVYFEIDSALPADDDRYAFLHARCLKAWRDKHGKVLSQAVRIRTIRLRGVISQGLVMPIDRFPELSGASLGDDVTETLRVGHYDELAEQMAAILDTRMRPGTGRRQGTFPSCVPKTDEERIQNLADWPDTLKGVLWEVTEKADGSSATYVWSPSNYPETPFMVCSRNFRLSRDEGSAWWAMADRYGIEDKMRALGRELAIQGELVGPGVNGNRDLRSEYDLLVFRIWDIAGQCYLPTDERVRLCEELGLRHVKVISPAMDVFTELPTVDDVLRFAEGVTDRGNEREGLVFKEVGTTHPRSFKAVSNRYLLKIR
;
A
#
# COMPACT_ATOMS: atom_id res chain seq x y z
N MET A 1 4.33 11.54 5.10
CA MET A 1 3.81 11.26 3.74
C MET A 1 4.80 10.33 3.07
N ARG A 2 4.37 9.38 2.25
CA ARG A 2 5.28 8.46 1.55
C ARG A 2 6.09 9.25 0.52
N LYS A 3 7.41 9.00 0.44
CA LYS A 3 8.26 9.59 -0.60
C LYS A 3 7.96 8.90 -1.93
N LEU A 4 7.30 9.60 -2.84
CA LEU A 4 6.96 9.09 -4.16
C LEU A 4 7.99 9.45 -5.22
N ALA A 5 8.74 10.53 -4.99
CA ALA A 5 9.88 10.93 -5.78
C ALA A 5 11.06 11.31 -4.88
N SER A 6 12.25 10.82 -5.17
CA SER A 6 13.45 11.08 -4.38
C SER A 6 14.70 11.20 -5.25
N VAL A 7 15.66 12.00 -4.78
CA VAL A 7 17.00 12.07 -5.38
C VAL A 7 17.80 10.84 -4.94
N VAL A 8 18.35 10.10 -5.88
CA VAL A 8 19.09 8.86 -5.65
C VAL A 8 20.44 8.88 -6.37
N ALA A 9 21.38 8.05 -5.90
CA ALA A 9 22.56 7.68 -6.66
C ALA A 9 22.32 6.31 -7.32
N ILE A 10 22.78 6.14 -8.55
CA ILE A 10 22.78 4.86 -9.25
C ILE A 10 23.87 3.97 -8.63
N ALA A 11 23.49 2.78 -8.17
CA ALA A 11 24.44 1.81 -7.61
C ALA A 11 25.03 0.94 -8.71
N THR A 12 24.20 0.41 -9.61
CA THR A 12 24.64 -0.42 -10.75
C THR A 12 23.86 -0.05 -12.00
N ALA A 13 24.49 -0.26 -13.17
CA ALA A 13 23.86 -0.22 -14.47
C ALA A 13 24.37 -1.41 -15.29
N GLU A 14 23.53 -2.42 -15.50
CA GLU A 14 23.91 -3.68 -16.10
C GLU A 14 23.14 -3.93 -17.38
N PRO A 15 23.80 -4.35 -18.46
CA PRO A 15 23.13 -4.71 -19.71
C PRO A 15 22.13 -5.85 -19.52
N ILE A 16 20.93 -5.69 -20.07
CA ILE A 16 19.99 -6.81 -20.15
C ILE A 16 20.47 -7.73 -21.29
N PRO A 17 20.71 -9.03 -21.01
CA PRO A 17 21.11 -10.00 -22.04
C PRO A 17 20.11 -10.01 -23.20
N ASP A 18 20.64 -10.29 -24.41
CA ASP A 18 19.85 -10.38 -25.65
C ASP A 18 19.05 -9.11 -26.01
N THR A 19 19.53 -7.94 -25.54
CA THR A 19 18.98 -6.63 -25.92
C THR A 19 20.09 -5.64 -26.25
N ASP A 20 19.95 -4.90 -27.35
CA ASP A 20 20.96 -3.90 -27.75
C ASP A 20 20.72 -2.51 -27.15
N GLY A 21 19.57 -2.30 -26.51
CA GLY A 21 19.14 -0.95 -26.14
C GLY A 21 18.70 -0.76 -24.69
N LEU A 22 18.86 -1.76 -23.81
CA LEU A 22 18.34 -1.67 -22.45
C LEU A 22 19.38 -2.09 -21.39
N ASP A 23 19.37 -1.33 -20.29
CA ASP A 23 20.07 -1.65 -19.05
C ASP A 23 19.08 -1.81 -17.91
N VAL A 24 19.44 -2.56 -16.88
CA VAL A 24 18.76 -2.55 -15.58
C VAL A 24 19.63 -1.78 -14.59
N VAL A 25 19.04 -0.81 -13.94
CA VAL A 25 19.70 0.00 -12.92
C VAL A 25 19.15 -0.31 -11.53
N THR A 26 20.02 -0.23 -10.52
CA THR A 26 19.70 -0.23 -9.11
C THR A 26 20.13 1.08 -8.47
N MET A 27 19.57 1.43 -7.33
CA MET A 27 19.87 2.67 -6.62
C MET A 27 20.46 2.34 -5.25
N GLU A 28 21.40 3.17 -4.77
CA GLU A 28 22.01 3.03 -3.46
C GLU A 28 20.94 3.04 -2.35
N GLY A 29 21.06 2.12 -1.41
CA GLY A 29 20.14 2.01 -0.26
C GLY A 29 18.70 1.60 -0.61
N LYS A 30 18.45 1.15 -1.85
CA LYS A 30 17.12 0.70 -2.31
C LYS A 30 17.19 -0.66 -3.00
N GLY A 31 16.19 -1.49 -2.73
CA GLY A 31 16.03 -2.81 -3.38
C GLY A 31 15.20 -2.77 -4.67
N TRP A 32 15.06 -1.61 -5.30
CA TRP A 32 14.31 -1.45 -6.55
C TRP A 32 15.19 -1.66 -7.78
N ARG A 33 14.58 -2.20 -8.84
CA ARG A 33 15.18 -2.35 -10.16
C ARG A 33 14.36 -1.61 -11.20
N VAL A 34 15.03 -0.84 -12.06
CA VAL A 34 14.37 -0.08 -13.13
C VAL A 34 15.10 -0.34 -14.44
N VAL A 35 14.34 -0.59 -15.49
CA VAL A 35 14.89 -0.73 -16.85
C VAL A 35 14.96 0.64 -17.50
N THR A 36 16.13 0.99 -18.03
CA THR A 36 16.45 2.27 -18.69
C THR A 36 17.02 2.02 -20.08
N SER A 37 17.25 3.09 -20.85
CA SER A 37 18.00 2.99 -22.09
C SER A 37 19.45 2.62 -21.83
N ARG A 38 20.07 1.89 -22.77
CA ARG A 38 21.47 1.48 -22.69
C ARG A 38 22.37 2.71 -22.59
N GLY A 39 23.24 2.72 -21.55
CA GLY A 39 24.22 3.78 -21.33
C GLY A 39 23.63 5.11 -20.87
N GLU A 40 22.33 5.16 -20.47
CA GLU A 40 21.72 6.37 -19.92
C GLU A 40 22.29 6.73 -18.54
N PHE A 41 22.73 5.72 -17.79
CA PHE A 41 23.30 5.90 -16.46
C PHE A 41 24.60 5.12 -16.26
N SER A 42 25.43 5.65 -15.36
CA SER A 42 26.63 5.00 -14.81
C SER A 42 26.53 4.95 -13.28
N PRO A 43 27.21 3.99 -12.62
CA PRO A 43 27.33 3.99 -11.16
C PRO A 43 27.83 5.33 -10.63
N GLY A 44 27.17 5.87 -9.59
CA GLY A 44 27.46 7.19 -9.00
C GLY A 44 26.66 8.35 -9.60
N ASP A 45 26.00 8.16 -10.75
CA ASP A 45 25.17 9.21 -11.33
C ASP A 45 24.00 9.57 -10.41
N ARG A 46 23.68 10.86 -10.35
CA ARG A 46 22.51 11.36 -9.64
C ARG A 46 21.28 11.32 -10.53
N ALA A 47 20.19 10.84 -9.97
CA ALA A 47 18.94 10.67 -10.68
C ALA A 47 17.75 11.00 -9.78
N VAL A 48 16.59 11.22 -10.39
CA VAL A 48 15.30 11.27 -9.72
C VAL A 48 14.62 9.91 -9.91
N TYR A 49 14.30 9.25 -8.81
CA TYR A 49 13.55 8.00 -8.79
C TYR A 49 12.09 8.27 -8.41
N PHE A 50 11.18 7.82 -9.25
CA PHE A 50 9.73 7.83 -9.02
C PHE A 50 9.27 6.42 -8.68
N GLU A 51 8.69 6.26 -7.49
CA GLU A 51 8.20 4.95 -7.03
C GLU A 51 6.98 4.47 -7.85
N ILE A 52 6.74 3.16 -7.81
CA ILE A 52 5.46 2.61 -8.31
C ILE A 52 4.29 3.18 -7.50
N ASP A 53 3.14 3.28 -8.14
CA ASP A 53 1.92 3.94 -7.66
C ASP A 53 2.00 5.47 -7.61
N SER A 54 3.08 6.07 -8.13
CA SER A 54 3.15 7.51 -8.38
C SER A 54 2.22 7.91 -9.53
N ALA A 55 1.60 9.08 -9.38
CA ALA A 55 0.85 9.79 -10.40
C ALA A 55 1.64 11.05 -10.78
N LEU A 56 2.31 11.02 -11.93
CA LEU A 56 3.07 12.17 -12.42
C LEU A 56 2.14 13.15 -13.17
N PRO A 57 2.43 14.46 -13.14
CA PRO A 57 1.63 15.45 -13.83
C PRO A 57 1.66 15.24 -15.36
N ALA A 58 0.48 15.08 -15.97
CA ALA A 58 0.36 14.80 -17.40
C ALA A 58 0.62 16.04 -18.28
N ASP A 59 0.65 17.23 -17.69
CA ASP A 59 0.95 18.51 -18.34
C ASP A 59 2.45 18.83 -18.37
N ASP A 60 3.30 17.94 -17.88
CA ASP A 60 4.74 18.09 -17.88
C ASP A 60 5.35 17.28 -19.03
N ASP A 61 5.91 17.97 -20.02
CA ASP A 61 6.46 17.39 -21.25
C ASP A 61 7.59 16.38 -20.98
N ARG A 62 8.25 16.48 -19.82
CA ARG A 62 9.27 15.51 -19.41
C ARG A 62 8.75 14.06 -19.36
N TYR A 63 7.44 13.89 -19.12
CA TYR A 63 6.78 12.57 -19.02
C TYR A 63 5.99 12.19 -20.28
N ALA A 64 6.00 13.00 -21.33
CA ALA A 64 5.20 12.78 -22.55
C ALA A 64 5.47 11.43 -23.21
N PHE A 65 6.71 10.93 -23.13
CA PHE A 65 7.09 9.61 -23.67
C PHE A 65 6.35 8.42 -23.02
N LEU A 66 5.78 8.62 -21.84
CA LEU A 66 4.98 7.61 -21.12
C LEU A 66 3.49 7.65 -21.48
N HIS A 67 3.00 8.71 -22.13
CA HIS A 67 1.57 8.93 -22.35
C HIS A 67 0.90 7.76 -23.07
N ALA A 68 1.54 7.20 -24.08
CA ALA A 68 0.97 6.12 -24.88
C ALA A 68 0.60 4.87 -24.03
N ARG A 69 1.26 4.63 -22.90
CA ARG A 69 1.09 3.42 -22.09
C ARG A 69 0.63 3.66 -20.65
N CYS A 70 0.92 4.85 -20.11
CA CYS A 70 0.77 5.13 -18.70
C CYS A 70 -0.22 6.25 -18.38
N LEU A 71 -0.67 7.01 -19.39
CA LEU A 71 -1.63 8.10 -19.20
C LEU A 71 -2.99 7.53 -18.78
N LYS A 72 -3.51 8.07 -17.68
CA LYS A 72 -4.87 7.84 -17.18
C LYS A 72 -5.63 9.14 -17.24
N ALA A 73 -6.88 9.10 -17.72
CA ALA A 73 -7.75 10.26 -17.82
C ALA A 73 -9.09 9.95 -17.16
N TRP A 74 -9.52 10.84 -16.27
CA TRP A 74 -10.87 10.81 -15.70
C TRP A 74 -11.75 11.77 -16.46
N ARG A 75 -12.90 11.29 -16.92
CA ARG A 75 -13.82 12.03 -17.77
C ARG A 75 -15.20 12.09 -17.13
N ASP A 76 -15.89 13.20 -17.29
CA ASP A 76 -17.28 13.32 -16.88
C ASP A 76 -18.22 12.54 -17.83
N LYS A 77 -19.51 12.56 -17.52
CA LYS A 77 -20.57 11.89 -18.30
C LYS A 77 -20.71 12.42 -19.75
N HIS A 78 -20.12 13.57 -20.05
CA HIS A 78 -20.11 14.18 -21.38
C HIS A 78 -18.78 13.95 -22.13
N GLY A 79 -17.85 13.16 -21.55
CA GLY A 79 -16.54 12.86 -22.14
C GLY A 79 -15.47 13.91 -21.91
N LYS A 80 -15.78 15.04 -21.22
CA LYS A 80 -14.80 16.08 -20.88
C LYS A 80 -13.80 15.55 -19.88
N VAL A 81 -12.52 15.76 -20.15
CA VAL A 81 -11.43 15.40 -19.23
C VAL A 81 -11.47 16.32 -18.01
N LEU A 82 -11.56 15.74 -16.82
CA LEU A 82 -11.53 16.44 -15.53
C LEU A 82 -10.13 16.42 -14.92
N SER A 83 -9.40 15.33 -15.08
CA SER A 83 -8.02 15.19 -14.63
C SER A 83 -7.29 14.15 -15.46
N GLN A 84 -5.96 14.27 -15.50
CA GLN A 84 -5.06 13.29 -16.13
C GLN A 84 -3.82 13.12 -15.27
N ALA A 85 -3.26 11.91 -15.26
CA ALA A 85 -1.97 11.63 -14.63
C ALA A 85 -1.27 10.47 -15.36
N VAL A 86 0.06 10.47 -15.31
CA VAL A 86 0.88 9.36 -15.78
C VAL A 86 1.12 8.41 -14.61
N ARG A 87 0.53 7.21 -14.66
CA ARG A 87 0.67 6.22 -13.60
C ARG A 87 1.96 5.42 -13.74
N ILE A 88 2.82 5.45 -12.74
CA ILE A 88 3.99 4.58 -12.65
C ILE A 88 3.60 3.26 -12.01
N ARG A 89 3.97 2.15 -12.62
CA ARG A 89 3.61 0.79 -12.16
C ARG A 89 4.73 -0.20 -12.44
N THR A 90 4.62 -1.38 -11.82
CA THR A 90 5.47 -2.52 -12.16
C THR A 90 5.15 -3.02 -13.56
N ILE A 91 6.19 -3.17 -14.38
CA ILE A 91 6.10 -3.73 -15.74
C ILE A 91 7.19 -4.78 -15.94
N ARG A 92 7.03 -5.61 -16.97
CA ARG A 92 8.08 -6.53 -17.43
C ARG A 92 8.57 -6.09 -18.80
N LEU A 93 9.85 -5.84 -18.92
CA LEU A 93 10.53 -5.48 -20.17
C LEU A 93 11.61 -6.51 -20.47
N ARG A 94 11.50 -7.17 -21.63
CA ARG A 94 12.47 -8.20 -22.04
C ARG A 94 12.79 -9.24 -20.95
N GLY A 95 11.76 -9.69 -20.22
CA GLY A 95 11.94 -10.68 -19.15
C GLY A 95 12.29 -10.08 -17.77
N VAL A 96 12.79 -8.86 -17.71
CA VAL A 96 13.19 -8.18 -16.48
C VAL A 96 12.03 -7.38 -15.88
N ILE A 97 11.86 -7.47 -14.57
CA ILE A 97 10.88 -6.66 -13.82
C ILE A 97 11.46 -5.27 -13.62
N SER A 98 10.69 -4.25 -14.02
CA SER A 98 10.98 -2.83 -13.83
C SER A 98 9.94 -2.22 -12.89
N GLN A 99 10.40 -1.58 -11.82
CA GLN A 99 9.56 -1.04 -10.75
C GLN A 99 9.90 0.41 -10.46
N GLY A 100 9.15 1.31 -11.05
CA GLY A 100 9.40 2.75 -10.97
C GLY A 100 9.88 3.33 -12.29
N LEU A 101 10.30 4.59 -12.18
CA LEU A 101 10.94 5.36 -13.26
C LEU A 101 12.17 6.05 -12.68
N VAL A 102 13.28 6.01 -13.39
CA VAL A 102 14.49 6.79 -13.09
C VAL A 102 14.74 7.75 -14.24
N MET A 103 15.05 9.00 -13.91
CA MET A 103 15.39 10.02 -14.89
C MET A 103 16.63 10.80 -14.44
N PRO A 104 17.50 11.20 -15.38
CA PRO A 104 18.68 12.03 -15.06
C PRO A 104 18.26 13.32 -14.32
N ILE A 105 19.01 13.69 -13.27
CA ILE A 105 18.67 14.86 -12.43
C ILE A 105 18.77 16.18 -13.19
N ASP A 106 19.58 16.26 -14.21
CA ASP A 106 19.75 17.44 -15.06
C ASP A 106 18.48 17.82 -15.84
N ARG A 107 17.54 16.90 -16.00
CA ARG A 107 16.21 17.19 -16.54
C ARG A 107 15.32 17.98 -15.57
N PHE A 108 15.78 18.22 -14.35
CA PHE A 108 15.02 18.87 -13.27
C PHE A 108 15.80 20.06 -12.70
N PRO A 109 15.93 21.19 -13.43
CA PRO A 109 16.70 22.35 -12.98
C PRO A 109 16.21 22.92 -11.64
N GLU A 110 14.92 22.74 -11.30
CA GLU A 110 14.34 23.07 -10.01
C GLU A 110 14.95 22.28 -8.83
N LEU A 111 15.67 21.20 -9.09
CA LEU A 111 16.34 20.38 -8.09
C LEU A 111 17.86 20.64 -7.99
N SER A 112 18.35 21.74 -8.53
CA SER A 112 19.81 22.05 -8.56
C SER A 112 20.46 22.07 -7.17
N GLY A 113 19.72 22.39 -6.11
CA GLY A 113 20.18 22.36 -4.71
C GLY A 113 19.83 21.11 -3.92
N ALA A 114 19.16 20.13 -4.53
CA ALA A 114 18.72 18.93 -3.81
C ALA A 114 19.88 17.98 -3.52
N SER A 115 19.84 17.32 -2.37
CA SER A 115 20.82 16.33 -1.91
C SER A 115 20.33 14.90 -2.13
N LEU A 116 21.24 13.93 -2.06
CA LEU A 116 20.86 12.49 -2.10
C LEU A 116 19.93 12.16 -0.92
N GLY A 117 18.86 11.44 -1.21
CA GLY A 117 17.84 11.06 -0.24
C GLY A 117 16.72 12.09 -0.05
N ASP A 118 16.82 13.29 -0.64
CA ASP A 118 15.78 14.30 -0.52
C ASP A 118 14.46 13.81 -1.13
N ASP A 119 13.37 14.14 -0.43
CA ASP A 119 12.01 13.96 -0.92
C ASP A 119 11.64 15.14 -1.84
N VAL A 120 11.46 14.84 -3.11
CA VAL A 120 11.10 15.84 -4.14
C VAL A 120 9.68 15.67 -4.65
N THR A 121 8.86 14.92 -3.93
CA THR A 121 7.47 14.60 -4.28
C THR A 121 6.65 15.85 -4.54
N GLU A 122 6.65 16.81 -3.60
CA GLU A 122 5.88 18.06 -3.73
C GLU A 122 6.45 18.98 -4.81
N THR A 123 7.78 19.14 -4.84
CA THR A 123 8.47 19.98 -5.83
C THR A 123 8.14 19.57 -7.26
N LEU A 124 8.03 18.26 -7.51
CA LEU A 124 7.71 17.70 -8.83
C LEU A 124 6.21 17.44 -9.03
N ARG A 125 5.35 17.90 -8.11
CA ARG A 125 3.89 17.74 -8.17
C ARG A 125 3.44 16.27 -8.32
N VAL A 126 4.19 15.35 -7.72
CA VAL A 126 3.88 13.91 -7.78
C VAL A 126 2.81 13.57 -6.75
N GLY A 127 1.75 12.91 -7.18
CA GLY A 127 0.68 12.42 -6.30
C GLY A 127 0.70 10.92 -6.13
N HIS A 128 -0.02 10.41 -5.12
CA HIS A 128 -0.31 8.99 -5.00
C HIS A 128 -1.50 8.63 -5.91
N TYR A 129 -1.31 7.66 -6.81
CA TYR A 129 -2.32 7.33 -7.82
C TYR A 129 -3.66 6.92 -7.24
N ASP A 130 -3.67 6.07 -6.20
CA ASP A 130 -4.92 5.59 -5.61
C ASP A 130 -5.69 6.71 -4.90
N GLU A 131 -4.98 7.64 -4.24
CA GLU A 131 -5.62 8.81 -3.62
C GLU A 131 -6.24 9.73 -4.67
N LEU A 132 -5.54 9.95 -5.78
CA LEU A 132 -6.07 10.73 -6.90
C LEU A 132 -7.28 10.03 -7.53
N ALA A 133 -7.22 8.71 -7.71
CA ALA A 133 -8.34 7.93 -8.22
C ALA A 133 -9.56 7.98 -7.30
N GLU A 134 -9.37 7.93 -5.98
CA GLU A 134 -10.44 8.10 -4.98
C GLU A 134 -11.05 9.52 -5.03
N GLN A 135 -10.21 10.55 -5.16
CA GLN A 135 -10.69 11.94 -5.29
C GLN A 135 -11.52 12.11 -6.56
N MET A 136 -11.03 11.60 -7.68
CA MET A 136 -11.74 11.67 -8.96
C MET A 136 -13.05 10.87 -8.93
N ALA A 137 -13.08 9.71 -8.32
CA ALA A 137 -14.31 8.95 -8.13
C ALA A 137 -15.35 9.70 -7.30
N ALA A 138 -14.92 10.47 -6.31
CA ALA A 138 -15.81 11.32 -5.51
C ALA A 138 -16.38 12.51 -6.31
N ILE A 139 -15.55 13.15 -7.16
CA ILE A 139 -15.95 14.30 -7.99
C ILE A 139 -16.91 13.86 -9.11
N LEU A 140 -16.64 12.71 -9.71
CA LEU A 140 -17.44 12.21 -10.83
C LEU A 140 -18.85 11.79 -10.42
N ASP A 141 -19.20 11.83 -9.12
CA ASP A 141 -20.46 11.29 -8.61
C ASP A 141 -20.81 9.97 -9.38
N THR A 142 -19.77 9.18 -9.63
CA THR A 142 -19.97 7.81 -10.07
C THR A 142 -20.61 7.15 -8.86
N ARG A 143 -21.90 7.46 -8.76
CA ARG A 143 -22.82 7.05 -7.72
C ARG A 143 -22.52 5.62 -7.45
N MET A 144 -21.81 5.50 -6.33
CA MET A 144 -21.71 4.27 -5.62
C MET A 144 -21.49 3.07 -6.54
N ARG A 145 -20.22 2.76 -6.82
CA ARG A 145 -19.94 1.35 -7.01
C ARG A 145 -20.64 0.65 -5.85
N PRO A 146 -21.49 -0.34 -6.13
CA PRO A 146 -22.16 -1.05 -5.05
C PRO A 146 -21.15 -1.35 -3.96
N GLY A 147 -21.40 -0.90 -2.75
CA GLY A 147 -20.50 -1.12 -1.63
C GLY A 147 -19.59 0.04 -1.19
N THR A 148 -19.54 1.19 -1.87
CA THR A 148 -18.79 2.36 -1.37
C THR A 148 -19.63 3.19 -0.41
N GLY A 149 -19.10 3.49 0.79
CA GLY A 149 -19.78 4.36 1.75
C GLY A 149 -19.62 5.85 1.41
N ARG A 150 -20.63 6.66 1.75
CA ARG A 150 -20.55 8.12 1.65
C ARG A 150 -19.62 8.68 2.72
N ARG A 151 -18.74 9.61 2.36
CA ARG A 151 -17.85 10.30 3.31
C ARG A 151 -18.65 11.18 4.28
N GLN A 152 -18.32 11.07 5.57
CA GLN A 152 -18.91 11.89 6.63
C GLN A 152 -17.89 12.83 7.30
N GLY A 153 -16.59 12.47 7.29
CA GLY A 153 -15.55 13.25 7.93
C GLY A 153 -14.16 12.65 7.74
N THR A 154 -13.19 13.26 8.41
CA THR A 154 -11.79 12.77 8.42
C THR A 154 -11.65 11.49 9.24
N PHE A 155 -10.60 10.75 9.00
CA PHE A 155 -10.21 9.59 9.80
C PHE A 155 -9.91 10.02 11.24
N PRO A 156 -10.33 9.25 12.29
CA PRO A 156 -10.13 9.61 13.69
C PRO A 156 -8.67 9.76 14.07
N SER A 157 -8.30 10.88 14.71
CA SER A 157 -6.91 11.19 15.08
C SER A 157 -6.35 10.32 16.22
N CYS A 158 -7.24 9.67 17.00
CA CYS A 158 -6.84 8.76 18.09
C CYS A 158 -6.43 7.36 17.60
N VAL A 159 -6.49 7.10 16.29
CA VAL A 159 -6.17 5.81 15.69
C VAL A 159 -5.07 5.98 14.64
N PRO A 160 -3.95 5.24 14.71
CA PRO A 160 -2.92 5.30 13.70
C PRO A 160 -3.39 4.67 12.39
N LYS A 161 -2.94 5.24 11.27
CA LYS A 161 -3.12 4.62 9.96
C LYS A 161 -2.16 3.45 9.79
N THR A 162 -2.61 2.42 9.09
CA THR A 162 -1.85 1.19 8.83
C THR A 162 -1.33 1.16 7.39
N ASP A 163 -0.31 1.93 7.10
CA ASP A 163 0.37 1.89 5.79
C ASP A 163 1.82 1.46 5.99
N GLU A 164 2.07 0.18 5.79
CA GLU A 164 3.40 -0.40 5.90
C GLU A 164 4.28 0.03 4.73
N GLU A 165 5.57 0.29 5.01
CA GLU A 165 6.57 0.57 3.99
C GLU A 165 6.91 -0.71 3.19
N ARG A 166 7.35 -0.56 1.96
CA ARG A 166 7.81 -1.68 1.13
C ARG A 166 9.23 -2.08 1.50
N ILE A 167 9.50 -3.37 1.57
CA ILE A 167 10.83 -3.89 1.90
C ILE A 167 11.94 -3.32 0.98
N GLN A 168 11.63 -3.01 -0.25
CA GLN A 168 12.59 -2.43 -1.20
C GLN A 168 13.07 -1.02 -0.79
N ASN A 169 12.32 -0.31 0.05
CA ASN A 169 12.74 0.98 0.63
C ASN A 169 13.53 0.83 1.94
N LEU A 170 13.68 -0.39 2.43
CA LEU A 170 14.31 -0.77 3.69
C LEU A 170 15.46 -1.75 3.40
N ALA A 171 16.27 -1.45 2.39
CA ALA A 171 17.26 -2.39 1.85
C ALA A 171 18.39 -2.75 2.82
N ASP A 172 18.58 -1.95 3.88
CA ASP A 172 19.54 -2.20 4.97
C ASP A 172 18.99 -3.12 6.08
N TRP A 173 17.66 -3.34 6.14
CA TRP A 173 17.04 -4.13 7.20
C TRP A 173 17.47 -5.60 7.22
N PRO A 174 17.67 -6.29 6.07
CA PRO A 174 18.21 -7.64 6.07
C PRO A 174 19.56 -7.78 6.80
N ASP A 175 20.38 -6.74 6.78
CA ASP A 175 21.68 -6.76 7.47
C ASP A 175 21.60 -6.29 8.92
N THR A 176 20.74 -5.31 9.22
CA THR A 176 20.68 -4.63 10.52
C THR A 176 19.73 -5.27 11.52
N LEU A 177 18.75 -6.07 11.07
CA LEU A 177 17.69 -6.63 11.90
C LEU A 177 17.67 -8.17 11.97
N LYS A 178 18.82 -8.81 11.74
CA LYS A 178 18.98 -10.26 12.00
C LYS A 178 18.74 -10.56 13.47
N GLY A 179 18.08 -11.66 13.78
CA GLY A 179 17.70 -12.06 15.13
C GLY A 179 16.44 -11.41 15.67
N VAL A 180 15.86 -10.44 14.96
CA VAL A 180 14.54 -9.89 15.31
C VAL A 180 13.46 -10.83 14.81
N LEU A 181 12.50 -11.14 15.70
CA LEU A 181 11.36 -12.00 15.35
C LEU A 181 10.20 -11.19 14.76
N TRP A 182 9.61 -11.72 13.71
CA TRP A 182 8.51 -11.10 12.98
C TRP A 182 7.30 -12.01 12.90
N GLU A 183 6.12 -11.48 13.23
CA GLU A 183 4.86 -12.08 12.78
C GLU A 183 4.75 -11.88 11.28
N VAL A 184 4.42 -12.94 10.56
CA VAL A 184 4.20 -12.91 9.11
C VAL A 184 2.75 -13.25 8.83
N THR A 185 2.03 -12.33 8.19
CA THR A 185 0.63 -12.51 7.83
C THR A 185 0.42 -12.33 6.33
N GLU A 186 -0.60 -13.00 5.79
CA GLU A 186 -1.02 -12.78 4.41
C GLU A 186 -1.52 -11.34 4.24
N LYS A 187 -1.07 -10.67 3.19
CA LYS A 187 -1.60 -9.38 2.78
C LYS A 187 -2.88 -9.61 1.98
N ALA A 188 -4.03 -9.30 2.59
CA ALA A 188 -5.31 -9.41 1.92
C ALA A 188 -5.47 -8.30 0.86
N ASP A 189 -6.00 -8.68 -0.30
CA ASP A 189 -6.28 -7.77 -1.42
C ASP A 189 -7.73 -7.25 -1.34
N GLY A 190 -7.89 -6.05 -0.80
CA GLY A 190 -9.20 -5.46 -0.57
C GLY A 190 -9.15 -3.95 -0.40
N SER A 191 -9.91 -3.47 0.55
CA SER A 191 -9.93 -2.05 0.95
C SER A 191 -9.89 -1.94 2.46
N SER A 192 -9.06 -1.06 2.97
CA SER A 192 -8.92 -0.83 4.41
C SER A 192 -10.26 -0.50 5.05
N ALA A 193 -10.56 -1.15 6.17
CA ALA A 193 -11.72 -0.93 7.00
C ALA A 193 -11.31 -0.81 8.47
N THR A 194 -11.78 0.24 9.13
CA THR A 194 -11.50 0.47 10.55
C THR A 194 -12.80 0.73 11.29
N TYR A 195 -13.01 0.00 12.37
CA TYR A 195 -14.17 0.13 13.27
C TYR A 195 -13.67 0.63 14.61
N VAL A 196 -14.13 1.81 15.01
CA VAL A 196 -13.64 2.52 16.19
C VAL A 196 -14.75 2.62 17.23
N TRP A 197 -14.45 2.27 18.46
CA TRP A 197 -15.27 2.55 19.62
C TRP A 197 -14.48 3.43 20.58
N SER A 198 -14.88 4.70 20.72
CA SER A 198 -14.18 5.66 21.57
C SER A 198 -15.12 6.73 22.13
N PRO A 199 -15.93 6.41 23.16
CA PRO A 199 -16.82 7.37 23.79
C PRO A 199 -16.09 8.52 24.50
N SER A 200 -14.87 8.34 24.95
CA SER A 200 -14.09 9.41 25.59
C SER A 200 -13.65 10.49 24.61
N ASN A 201 -13.24 10.10 23.40
CA ASN A 201 -12.80 11.05 22.38
C ASN A 201 -13.97 11.59 21.52
N TYR A 202 -15.03 10.80 21.36
CA TYR A 202 -16.18 11.12 20.49
C TYR A 202 -17.50 10.79 21.18
N PRO A 203 -17.91 11.54 22.23
CA PRO A 203 -19.12 11.22 23.01
C PRO A 203 -20.40 11.24 22.19
N GLU A 204 -20.51 12.12 21.19
CA GLU A 204 -21.69 12.23 20.33
C GLU A 204 -21.79 11.10 19.27
N THR A 205 -20.65 10.54 18.89
CA THR A 205 -20.59 9.48 17.87
C THR A 205 -19.50 8.47 18.24
N PRO A 206 -19.70 7.70 19.32
CA PRO A 206 -18.68 6.83 19.90
C PRO A 206 -18.29 5.68 18.99
N PHE A 207 -19.19 5.23 18.11
CA PHE A 207 -18.91 4.22 17.10
C PHE A 207 -18.74 4.85 15.72
N MET A 208 -17.62 4.52 15.07
CA MET A 208 -17.30 5.03 13.74
C MET A 208 -16.83 3.91 12.82
N VAL A 209 -17.31 3.96 11.59
CA VAL A 209 -16.86 3.08 10.51
C VAL A 209 -16.04 3.91 9.53
N CYS A 210 -14.82 3.48 9.21
CA CYS A 210 -13.89 4.22 8.39
C CYS A 210 -13.34 3.39 7.24
N SER A 211 -13.17 4.02 6.10
CA SER A 211 -12.27 3.57 5.03
C SER A 211 -10.82 3.98 5.37
N ARG A 212 -9.88 3.80 4.42
CA ARG A 212 -8.47 4.15 4.62
C ARG A 212 -8.24 5.59 5.10
N ASN A 213 -9.04 6.55 4.61
CA ASN A 213 -8.77 7.98 4.82
C ASN A 213 -9.94 8.74 5.45
N PHE A 214 -11.13 8.16 5.48
CA PHE A 214 -12.35 8.89 5.83
C PHE A 214 -13.26 8.09 6.74
N ARG A 215 -13.94 8.81 7.62
CA ARG A 215 -15.12 8.32 8.30
C ARG A 215 -16.28 8.24 7.29
N LEU A 216 -17.06 7.17 7.35
CA LEU A 216 -18.18 6.89 6.46
C LEU A 216 -19.50 7.09 7.18
N SER A 217 -20.47 7.75 6.52
CA SER A 217 -21.84 7.79 7.00
C SER A 217 -22.50 6.43 6.90
N ARG A 218 -23.47 6.17 7.80
CA ARG A 218 -24.29 4.97 7.70
C ARG A 218 -25.15 5.07 6.44
N ASP A 219 -24.94 4.11 5.52
CA ASP A 219 -25.61 4.06 4.23
C ASP A 219 -25.92 2.61 3.91
N GLU A 220 -27.13 2.29 3.49
CA GLU A 220 -27.58 0.93 3.18
C GLU A 220 -26.77 0.26 2.06
N GLY A 221 -26.13 1.05 1.19
CA GLY A 221 -25.25 0.53 0.13
C GLY A 221 -23.80 0.32 0.55
N SER A 222 -23.39 0.66 1.78
CA SER A 222 -22.00 0.60 2.22
C SER A 222 -21.60 -0.80 2.67
N ALA A 223 -20.64 -1.42 1.97
CA ALA A 223 -20.09 -2.71 2.38
C ALA A 223 -19.36 -2.65 3.74
N TRP A 224 -18.78 -1.50 4.11
CA TRP A 224 -18.18 -1.27 5.42
C TRP A 224 -19.22 -1.36 6.54
N TRP A 225 -20.36 -0.70 6.36
CA TRP A 225 -21.47 -0.75 7.33
C TRP A 225 -22.16 -2.12 7.31
N ALA A 226 -22.30 -2.74 6.16
CA ALA A 226 -22.81 -4.12 6.06
C ALA A 226 -21.98 -5.11 6.90
N MET A 227 -20.66 -4.93 6.96
CA MET A 227 -19.81 -5.76 7.84
C MET A 227 -19.95 -5.40 9.31
N ALA A 228 -20.12 -4.11 9.66
CA ALA A 228 -20.43 -3.69 11.03
C ALA A 228 -21.71 -4.35 11.53
N ASP A 229 -22.76 -4.34 10.72
CA ASP A 229 -24.06 -4.91 11.04
C ASP A 229 -24.03 -6.45 11.08
N ARG A 230 -23.43 -7.08 10.05
CA ARG A 230 -23.31 -8.55 9.95
C ARG A 230 -22.61 -9.17 11.15
N TYR A 231 -21.54 -8.54 11.62
CA TYR A 231 -20.77 -9.04 12.74
C TYR A 231 -21.19 -8.46 14.08
N GLY A 232 -22.15 -7.52 14.12
CA GLY A 232 -22.60 -6.83 15.34
C GLY A 232 -21.45 -6.11 16.05
N ILE A 233 -20.54 -5.47 15.27
CA ILE A 233 -19.28 -4.94 15.78
C ILE A 233 -19.54 -3.85 16.84
N GLU A 234 -20.47 -2.93 16.62
CA GLU A 234 -20.78 -1.86 17.56
C GLU A 234 -21.18 -2.39 18.94
N ASP A 235 -22.13 -3.32 18.99
CA ASP A 235 -22.64 -3.86 20.26
C ASP A 235 -21.58 -4.68 20.98
N LYS A 236 -20.78 -5.45 20.25
CA LYS A 236 -19.68 -6.24 20.79
C LYS A 236 -18.58 -5.36 21.36
N MET A 237 -18.15 -4.30 20.65
CA MET A 237 -17.15 -3.37 21.16
C MET A 237 -17.65 -2.60 22.37
N ARG A 238 -18.93 -2.20 22.38
CA ARG A 238 -19.58 -1.58 23.55
C ARG A 238 -19.57 -2.52 24.75
N ALA A 239 -19.91 -3.79 24.55
CA ALA A 239 -19.95 -4.80 25.61
C ALA A 239 -18.58 -5.12 26.21
N LEU A 240 -17.51 -5.01 25.42
CA LEU A 240 -16.14 -5.17 25.92
C LEU A 240 -15.73 -4.12 26.96
N GLY A 241 -16.37 -2.93 26.96
CA GLY A 241 -16.00 -1.83 27.84
C GLY A 241 -14.60 -1.26 27.64
N ARG A 242 -13.97 -1.54 26.51
CA ARG A 242 -12.63 -1.04 26.11
C ARG A 242 -12.73 -0.15 24.89
N GLU A 243 -11.98 0.93 24.87
CA GLU A 243 -11.87 1.80 23.70
C GLU A 243 -10.84 1.23 22.71
N LEU A 244 -11.32 0.70 21.61
CA LEU A 244 -10.52 -0.01 20.62
C LEU A 244 -10.78 0.49 19.21
N ALA A 245 -9.80 0.26 18.32
CA ALA A 245 -10.00 0.32 16.88
C ALA A 245 -9.63 -1.04 16.25
N ILE A 246 -10.62 -1.70 15.67
CA ILE A 246 -10.44 -2.95 14.90
C ILE A 246 -10.10 -2.56 13.47
N GLN A 247 -8.91 -2.91 13.02
CA GLN A 247 -8.40 -2.59 11.69
C GLN A 247 -8.27 -3.86 10.86
N GLY A 248 -8.89 -3.85 9.69
CA GLY A 248 -8.95 -5.01 8.81
C GLY A 248 -9.03 -4.61 7.34
N GLU A 249 -9.09 -5.63 6.51
CA GLU A 249 -9.30 -5.51 5.08
C GLU A 249 -10.70 -5.97 4.73
N LEU A 250 -11.51 -5.09 4.15
CA LEU A 250 -12.77 -5.42 3.53
C LEU A 250 -12.49 -6.06 2.18
N VAL A 251 -13.00 -7.27 1.97
CA VAL A 251 -12.83 -8.04 0.74
C VAL A 251 -14.18 -8.45 0.18
N GLY A 252 -14.29 -8.65 -1.12
CA GLY A 252 -15.53 -9.14 -1.73
C GLY A 252 -15.89 -8.51 -3.07
N PRO A 253 -17.12 -8.73 -3.56
CA PRO A 253 -17.56 -8.25 -4.86
C PRO A 253 -17.41 -6.74 -5.02
N GLY A 254 -16.78 -6.30 -6.12
CA GLY A 254 -16.57 -4.88 -6.41
C GLY A 254 -15.48 -4.17 -5.58
N VAL A 255 -14.91 -4.82 -4.56
CA VAL A 255 -13.82 -4.28 -3.75
C VAL A 255 -12.48 -4.58 -4.45
N ASN A 256 -11.71 -3.55 -4.74
CA ASN A 256 -10.38 -3.61 -5.36
C ASN A 256 -10.25 -4.64 -6.52
N GLY A 257 -11.31 -4.78 -7.35
CA GLY A 257 -11.34 -5.74 -8.45
C GLY A 257 -11.61 -7.19 -8.04
N ASN A 258 -11.76 -7.48 -6.73
CA ASN A 258 -12.12 -8.81 -6.20
C ASN A 258 -11.30 -9.96 -6.83
N ARG A 259 -9.98 -9.83 -6.85
CA ARG A 259 -9.08 -10.79 -7.53
C ARG A 259 -9.08 -12.17 -6.88
N ASP A 260 -9.47 -12.24 -5.61
CA ASP A 260 -9.65 -13.51 -4.88
C ASP A 260 -11.02 -14.18 -5.20
N LEU A 261 -11.81 -13.60 -6.11
CA LEU A 261 -13.09 -14.12 -6.61
C LEU A 261 -14.08 -14.49 -5.49
N ARG A 262 -14.22 -13.64 -4.48
CA ARG A 262 -15.15 -13.83 -3.37
C ARG A 262 -16.56 -13.56 -3.83
N SER A 263 -17.50 -14.41 -3.44
CA SER A 263 -18.93 -14.28 -3.72
C SER A 263 -19.65 -13.33 -2.77
N GLU A 264 -19.08 -13.09 -1.58
CA GLU A 264 -19.64 -12.27 -0.52
C GLU A 264 -18.60 -11.32 0.06
N TYR A 265 -19.08 -10.23 0.70
CA TYR A 265 -18.21 -9.38 1.50
C TYR A 265 -17.75 -10.10 2.76
N ASP A 266 -16.52 -9.78 3.17
CA ASP A 266 -15.94 -10.26 4.41
C ASP A 266 -14.97 -9.23 4.98
N LEU A 267 -14.74 -9.29 6.30
CA LEU A 267 -13.77 -8.49 7.02
C LEU A 267 -12.65 -9.40 7.53
N LEU A 268 -11.42 -9.11 7.14
CA LEU A 268 -10.23 -9.84 7.60
C LEU A 268 -9.41 -8.91 8.51
N VAL A 269 -9.50 -9.12 9.81
CA VAL A 269 -8.80 -8.28 10.80
C VAL A 269 -7.31 -8.56 10.75
N PHE A 270 -6.48 -7.51 10.78
CA PHE A 270 -5.02 -7.62 10.78
C PHE A 270 -4.34 -6.87 11.93
N ARG A 271 -5.00 -5.88 12.55
CA ARG A 271 -4.53 -5.14 13.74
C ARG A 271 -5.71 -4.76 14.63
N ILE A 272 -5.43 -4.63 15.92
CA ILE A 272 -6.34 -3.99 16.88
C ILE A 272 -5.51 -2.99 17.69
N TRP A 273 -5.97 -1.75 17.72
CA TRP A 273 -5.36 -0.65 18.46
C TRP A 273 -6.14 -0.40 19.75
N ASP A 274 -5.45 -0.45 20.89
CA ASP A 274 -5.99 -0.02 22.17
C ASP A 274 -5.83 1.50 22.28
N ILE A 275 -6.95 2.21 22.25
CA ILE A 275 -6.97 3.68 22.22
C ILE A 275 -6.52 4.25 23.57
N ALA A 276 -6.92 3.64 24.68
CA ALA A 276 -6.53 4.08 26.01
C ALA A 276 -5.07 3.76 26.30
N GLY A 277 -4.61 2.57 25.92
CA GLY A 277 -3.23 2.12 26.08
C GLY A 277 -2.26 2.72 25.06
N GLN A 278 -2.76 3.36 23.99
CA GLN A 278 -1.96 3.89 22.89
C GLN A 278 -0.98 2.85 22.32
N CYS A 279 -1.45 1.62 22.10
CA CYS A 279 -0.61 0.51 21.65
C CYS A 279 -1.40 -0.49 20.81
N TYR A 280 -0.69 -1.30 20.02
CA TYR A 280 -1.29 -2.43 19.31
C TYR A 280 -1.38 -3.65 20.23
N LEU A 281 -2.49 -4.38 20.16
CA LEU A 281 -2.60 -5.67 20.83
C LEU A 281 -1.58 -6.66 20.24
N PRO A 282 -0.91 -7.48 21.08
CA PRO A 282 -0.07 -8.58 20.63
C PRO A 282 -0.85 -9.58 19.78
N THR A 283 -0.15 -10.38 18.99
CA THR A 283 -0.75 -11.32 18.05
C THR A 283 -1.72 -12.30 18.70
N ASP A 284 -1.32 -12.91 19.82
CA ASP A 284 -2.12 -13.87 20.56
C ASP A 284 -3.39 -13.24 21.16
N GLU A 285 -3.29 -12.05 21.73
CA GLU A 285 -4.46 -11.33 22.26
C GLU A 285 -5.39 -10.91 21.12
N ARG A 286 -4.83 -10.38 20.03
CA ARG A 286 -5.60 -9.98 18.85
C ARG A 286 -6.37 -11.16 18.22
N VAL A 287 -5.70 -12.30 18.02
CA VAL A 287 -6.33 -13.50 17.43
C VAL A 287 -7.45 -14.01 18.35
N ARG A 288 -7.17 -14.13 19.65
CA ARG A 288 -8.17 -14.55 20.64
C ARG A 288 -9.37 -13.60 20.67
N LEU A 289 -9.13 -12.28 20.66
CA LEU A 289 -10.22 -11.30 20.64
C LEU A 289 -11.04 -11.40 19.34
N CYS A 290 -10.42 -11.65 18.19
CA CYS A 290 -11.16 -11.93 16.96
C CYS A 290 -12.06 -13.15 17.09
N GLU A 291 -11.58 -14.24 17.70
CA GLU A 291 -12.38 -15.45 17.96
C GLU A 291 -13.57 -15.15 18.89
N GLU A 292 -13.34 -14.45 20.01
CA GLU A 292 -14.38 -14.05 20.95
C GLU A 292 -15.46 -13.17 20.29
N LEU A 293 -15.05 -12.28 19.40
CA LEU A 293 -15.95 -11.42 18.64
C LEU A 293 -16.57 -12.10 17.41
N GLY A 294 -16.17 -13.32 17.08
CA GLY A 294 -16.58 -14.01 15.85
C GLY A 294 -16.14 -13.30 14.57
N LEU A 295 -15.02 -12.58 14.63
CA LEU A 295 -14.40 -11.90 13.49
C LEU A 295 -13.34 -12.79 12.85
N ARG A 296 -13.18 -12.68 11.54
CA ARG A 296 -12.09 -13.38 10.84
C ARG A 296 -10.79 -12.59 10.94
N HIS A 297 -9.71 -13.29 11.20
CA HIS A 297 -8.35 -12.76 11.15
C HIS A 297 -7.69 -13.07 9.80
N VAL A 298 -6.79 -12.23 9.32
CA VAL A 298 -5.91 -12.56 8.18
C VAL A 298 -5.11 -13.83 8.52
N LYS A 299 -4.76 -14.60 7.49
CA LYS A 299 -3.98 -15.83 7.68
C LYS A 299 -2.61 -15.50 8.26
N VAL A 300 -2.29 -16.10 9.40
CA VAL A 300 -0.94 -16.08 9.98
C VAL A 300 -0.11 -17.15 9.30
N ILE A 301 0.95 -16.75 8.62
CA ILE A 301 1.92 -17.65 7.96
C ILE A 301 2.93 -18.15 8.99
N SER A 302 3.42 -17.23 9.84
CA SER A 302 4.26 -17.54 10.98
C SER A 302 3.98 -16.56 12.12
N PRO A 303 3.78 -17.03 13.37
CA PRO A 303 3.59 -16.15 14.52
C PRO A 303 4.90 -15.47 14.98
N ALA A 304 6.05 -16.09 14.67
CA ALA A 304 7.38 -15.55 14.99
C ALA A 304 8.42 -16.24 14.09
N MET A 305 9.07 -15.48 13.24
CA MET A 305 10.11 -15.93 12.30
C MET A 305 11.29 -14.96 12.34
N ASP A 306 12.51 -15.45 12.40
CA ASP A 306 13.71 -14.63 12.18
C ASP A 306 13.90 -14.41 10.68
N VAL A 307 13.09 -13.47 10.15
CA VAL A 307 12.95 -13.25 8.72
C VAL A 307 14.29 -12.98 8.04
N PHE A 308 15.14 -12.15 8.64
CA PHE A 308 16.37 -11.72 7.97
C PHE A 308 17.57 -12.66 8.17
N THR A 309 17.46 -13.63 9.08
CA THR A 309 18.38 -14.78 9.12
C THR A 309 17.98 -15.83 8.10
N GLU A 310 16.68 -16.09 7.94
CA GLU A 310 16.16 -17.09 6.98
C GLU A 310 16.12 -16.58 5.54
N LEU A 311 15.88 -15.26 5.35
CA LEU A 311 15.72 -14.57 4.07
C LEU A 311 16.68 -13.38 4.02
N PRO A 312 17.97 -13.59 3.74
CA PRO A 312 19.05 -12.61 3.96
C PRO A 312 19.06 -11.44 2.97
N THR A 313 18.23 -11.47 1.93
CA THR A 313 18.17 -10.39 0.94
C THR A 313 16.74 -9.92 0.69
N VAL A 314 16.59 -8.69 0.19
CA VAL A 314 15.30 -8.16 -0.25
C VAL A 314 14.64 -9.08 -1.29
N ASP A 315 15.43 -9.65 -2.20
CA ASP A 315 14.91 -10.58 -3.22
C ASP A 315 14.40 -11.89 -2.61
N ASP A 316 15.01 -12.39 -1.52
CA ASP A 316 14.53 -13.57 -0.82
C ASP A 316 13.19 -13.30 -0.16
N VAL A 317 13.04 -12.15 0.49
CA VAL A 317 11.78 -11.72 1.10
C VAL A 317 10.68 -11.56 0.03
N LEU A 318 10.99 -10.98 -1.12
CA LEU A 318 10.05 -10.84 -2.23
C LEU A 318 9.64 -12.18 -2.82
N ARG A 319 10.55 -13.14 -2.96
CA ARG A 319 10.24 -14.51 -3.39
C ARG A 319 9.37 -15.24 -2.39
N PHE A 320 9.65 -15.09 -1.10
CA PHE A 320 8.83 -15.67 -0.03
C PHE A 320 7.42 -15.09 -0.01
N ALA A 321 7.26 -13.82 -0.38
CA ALA A 321 5.97 -13.16 -0.49
C ALA A 321 5.11 -13.68 -1.66
N GLU A 322 5.70 -14.36 -2.65
CA GLU A 322 4.95 -15.02 -3.72
C GLU A 322 4.21 -16.25 -3.19
N GLY A 323 3.10 -16.61 -3.83
CA GLY A 323 2.31 -17.77 -3.46
C GLY A 323 0.85 -17.62 -3.86
N VAL A 324 0.02 -18.48 -3.31
CA VAL A 324 -1.42 -18.50 -3.59
C VAL A 324 -2.22 -18.37 -2.29
N THR A 325 -3.40 -17.76 -2.41
CA THR A 325 -4.40 -17.72 -1.33
C THR A 325 -5.01 -19.11 -1.11
N ASP A 326 -5.76 -19.29 -0.04
CA ASP A 326 -6.51 -20.53 0.20
C ASP A 326 -7.56 -20.82 -0.89
N ARG A 327 -7.85 -19.84 -1.76
CA ARG A 327 -8.73 -19.97 -2.92
C ARG A 327 -7.99 -20.32 -4.22
N GLY A 328 -6.67 -20.51 -4.15
CA GLY A 328 -5.83 -20.84 -5.31
C GLY A 328 -5.48 -19.68 -6.24
N ASN A 329 -5.85 -18.44 -5.87
CA ASN A 329 -5.47 -17.24 -6.62
C ASN A 329 -4.10 -16.72 -6.16
N GLU A 330 -3.40 -15.99 -7.00
CA GLU A 330 -2.15 -15.35 -6.58
C GLU A 330 -2.39 -14.38 -5.42
N ARG A 331 -1.68 -14.59 -4.31
CA ARG A 331 -1.77 -13.66 -3.17
C ARG A 331 -1.06 -12.35 -3.49
N GLU A 332 -1.57 -11.27 -2.91
CA GLU A 332 -0.98 -9.94 -3.07
C GLU A 332 0.44 -9.86 -2.49
N GLY A 333 0.69 -10.54 -1.37
CA GLY A 333 1.98 -10.53 -0.69
C GLY A 333 1.85 -10.89 0.79
N LEU A 334 2.84 -10.43 1.56
CA LEU A 334 2.91 -10.64 3.00
C LEU A 334 3.13 -9.30 3.73
N VAL A 335 2.67 -9.25 4.98
CA VAL A 335 2.94 -8.17 5.94
C VAL A 335 3.72 -8.77 7.10
N PHE A 336 4.78 -8.07 7.49
CA PHE A 336 5.70 -8.43 8.55
C PHE A 336 5.58 -7.41 9.68
N LYS A 337 5.45 -7.88 10.91
CA LYS A 337 5.32 -7.04 12.11
C LYS A 337 6.24 -7.59 13.18
N GLU A 338 7.04 -6.71 13.78
CA GLU A 338 7.95 -7.06 14.87
C GLU A 338 7.18 -7.63 16.08
N VAL A 339 7.68 -8.73 16.63
CA VAL A 339 7.10 -9.40 17.81
C VAL A 339 7.74 -8.87 19.08
N GLY A 340 6.97 -8.83 20.18
CA GLY A 340 7.48 -8.50 21.51
C GLY A 340 7.53 -6.99 21.81
N THR A 341 6.88 -6.17 20.98
CA THR A 341 6.75 -4.73 21.21
C THR A 341 5.32 -4.23 21.01
N THR A 342 4.95 -3.19 21.72
CA THR A 342 3.64 -2.53 21.62
C THR A 342 3.53 -1.56 20.46
N HIS A 343 4.68 -1.14 19.91
CA HIS A 343 4.80 -0.28 18.73
C HIS A 343 5.69 -0.97 17.69
N PRO A 344 5.21 -2.05 17.06
CA PRO A 344 6.00 -2.86 16.17
C PRO A 344 6.44 -2.10 14.93
N ARG A 345 7.72 -2.22 14.57
CA ARG A 345 8.14 -1.95 13.20
C ARG A 345 7.36 -2.88 12.28
N SER A 346 7.04 -2.41 11.10
CA SER A 346 6.34 -3.25 10.13
C SER A 346 6.75 -2.88 8.72
N PHE A 347 6.65 -3.86 7.84
CA PHE A 347 6.84 -3.68 6.41
C PHE A 347 5.99 -4.65 5.61
N LYS A 348 5.85 -4.38 4.32
CA LYS A 348 5.18 -5.27 3.38
C LYS A 348 6.11 -5.71 2.27
N ALA A 349 5.97 -6.95 1.84
CA ALA A 349 6.51 -7.46 0.60
C ALA A 349 5.37 -7.82 -0.34
N VAL A 350 5.26 -7.09 -1.44
CA VAL A 350 4.20 -7.33 -2.43
C VAL A 350 4.74 -8.22 -3.53
N SER A 351 4.01 -9.28 -3.83
CA SER A 351 4.38 -10.28 -4.84
C SER A 351 4.57 -9.63 -6.22
N ASN A 352 5.72 -9.88 -6.82
CA ASN A 352 5.99 -9.41 -8.18
C ASN A 352 5.04 -10.03 -9.21
N ARG A 353 4.62 -11.28 -9.01
CA ARG A 353 3.64 -11.94 -9.87
C ARG A 353 2.29 -11.26 -9.79
N TYR A 354 1.85 -10.90 -8.58
CA TYR A 354 0.63 -10.15 -8.38
C TYR A 354 0.70 -8.78 -9.05
N LEU A 355 1.78 -8.01 -8.82
CA LEU A 355 1.94 -6.67 -9.41
C LEU A 355 1.91 -6.66 -10.94
N LEU A 356 2.42 -7.69 -11.59
CA LEU A 356 2.39 -7.83 -13.05
C LEU A 356 1.00 -8.14 -13.62
N LYS A 357 0.08 -8.64 -12.81
CA LYS A 357 -1.32 -8.92 -13.22
C LYS A 357 -2.25 -7.72 -13.03
N ILE A 358 -1.87 -6.75 -12.22
CA ILE A 358 -2.64 -5.50 -12.01
C ILE A 358 -2.56 -4.67 -13.30
N ARG A 359 -3.69 -4.49 -13.99
CA ARG A 359 -3.81 -3.68 -15.22
C ARG A 359 -4.21 -2.25 -14.92
#